data_c02f023a174401900020e7c921acf4ee
#
_entry.id   c02f023a174401900020e7c921acf4ee
#
_cell.length_a   1.000
_cell.length_b   1.000
_cell.length_c   1.000
_cell.angle_alpha   90.00
_cell.angle_beta   90.00
_cell.angle_gamma   90.00
#
_symmetry.space_group_name_H-M   'P 1'
#
loop_
_entity.id
_entity.type
_entity.pdbx_description
1 polymer ?
#
loop_
_entity_poly.entity_id
_entity_poly.type
_entity_poly.pdbx_seq_one_letter_code
_entity_poly.pdbx_strand_id
1 'polypeptide(L)'
;MNRYMQEKWSWIDGSHEMRTRMLAILSDGDLAFNPGGQNMTLGALCREMGEIEYAYAQSLKTFTTEWSYRNAETGLDTSVERLKAWFESLDGGMKATAEAFSDEDLAKTIDRGGYAMPVETQLDVYVQANLIFLGKASIYLKAMDRPLPKDWQEWIG
;
A
#
# COMPACT_ATOMS: atom_id res chain seq x y z
N MET A 1 3.46 0.78 -23.64
CA MET A 1 2.59 0.64 -22.43
C MET A 1 1.92 -0.71 -22.51
N ASN A 2 2.14 -1.58 -21.54
CA ASN A 2 1.54 -2.91 -21.52
C ASN A 2 0.03 -2.87 -21.16
N ARG A 3 -0.68 -4.00 -21.40
CA ARG A 3 -2.13 -4.08 -21.19
C ARG A 3 -2.57 -3.82 -19.74
N TYR A 4 -1.78 -4.23 -18.74
CA TYR A 4 -2.11 -4.00 -17.32
C TYR A 4 -2.16 -2.51 -17.00
N MET A 5 -1.17 -1.75 -17.49
CA MET A 5 -1.14 -0.30 -17.34
C MET A 5 -2.34 0.39 -18.01
N GLN A 6 -2.82 -0.14 -19.14
CA GLN A 6 -3.97 0.43 -19.87
C GLN A 6 -5.31 0.10 -19.23
N GLU A 7 -5.47 -1.12 -18.71
CA GLU A 7 -6.78 -1.65 -18.32
C GLU A 7 -7.01 -1.64 -16.80
N LYS A 8 -5.95 -1.82 -16.01
CA LYS A 8 -6.09 -2.09 -14.57
C LYS A 8 -5.31 -1.14 -13.66
N TRP A 9 -4.28 -0.45 -14.16
CA TRP A 9 -3.42 0.38 -13.30
C TRP A 9 -4.19 1.44 -12.51
N SER A 10 -5.31 1.92 -13.05
CA SER A 10 -6.18 2.89 -12.37
C SER A 10 -6.70 2.41 -11.00
N TRP A 11 -6.79 1.09 -10.78
CA TRP A 11 -7.15 0.55 -9.47
C TRP A 11 -6.04 0.74 -8.43
N ILE A 12 -4.79 0.59 -8.85
CA ILE A 12 -3.61 0.85 -8.02
C ILE A 12 -3.53 2.34 -7.72
N ASP A 13 -3.53 3.20 -8.74
CA ASP A 13 -3.50 4.66 -8.57
C ASP A 13 -4.64 5.13 -7.65
N GLY A 14 -5.86 4.65 -7.85
CA GLY A 14 -7.01 4.99 -7.00
C GLY A 14 -6.81 4.58 -5.53
N SER A 15 -6.25 3.40 -5.27
CA SER A 15 -5.96 2.95 -3.89
C SER A 15 -4.86 3.79 -3.24
N HIS A 16 -3.84 4.21 -3.99
CA HIS A 16 -2.79 5.11 -3.52
C HIS A 16 -3.33 6.51 -3.22
N GLU A 17 -4.21 7.04 -4.09
CA GLU A 17 -4.87 8.32 -3.86
C GLU A 17 -5.73 8.29 -2.58
N MET A 18 -6.49 7.24 -2.34
CA MET A 18 -7.27 7.07 -1.11
C MET A 18 -6.36 7.14 0.13
N ARG A 19 -5.23 6.44 0.14
CA ARG A 19 -4.24 6.49 1.21
C ARG A 19 -3.68 7.91 1.38
N THR A 20 -3.33 8.58 0.30
CA THR A 20 -2.82 9.96 0.32
C THR A 20 -3.82 10.92 0.93
N ARG A 21 -5.11 10.80 0.59
CA ARG A 21 -6.19 11.62 1.18
C ARG A 21 -6.39 11.34 2.66
N MET A 22 -6.26 10.09 3.10
CA MET A 22 -6.24 9.76 4.52
C MET A 22 -5.11 10.49 5.25
N LEU A 23 -3.88 10.36 4.76
CA LEU A 23 -2.72 11.00 5.38
C LEU A 23 -2.84 12.54 5.38
N ALA A 24 -3.56 13.12 4.42
CA ALA A 24 -3.76 14.57 4.35
C ALA A 24 -4.64 15.14 5.47
N ILE A 25 -5.50 14.32 6.08
CA ILE A 25 -6.39 14.73 7.18
C ILE A 25 -5.84 14.38 8.57
N LEU A 26 -4.70 13.68 8.64
CA LEU A 26 -4.09 13.24 9.89
C LEU A 26 -3.03 14.24 10.37
N SER A 27 -2.89 14.33 11.69
CA SER A 27 -1.74 14.93 12.37
C SER A 27 -0.79 13.85 12.88
N ASP A 28 0.44 14.22 13.24
CA ASP A 28 1.39 13.30 13.86
C ASP A 28 0.84 12.68 15.16
N GLY A 29 0.04 13.44 15.92
CA GLY A 29 -0.62 12.95 17.12
C GLY A 29 -1.64 11.83 16.84
N ASP A 30 -2.32 11.87 15.71
CA ASP A 30 -3.29 10.83 15.31
C ASP A 30 -2.60 9.48 15.06
N LEU A 31 -1.32 9.49 14.64
CA LEU A 31 -0.56 8.26 14.40
C LEU A 31 -0.31 7.42 15.66
N ALA A 32 -0.36 8.03 16.84
CA ALA A 32 -0.24 7.32 18.11
C ALA A 32 -1.53 6.61 18.54
N PHE A 33 -2.65 6.86 17.88
CA PHE A 33 -3.93 6.28 18.23
C PHE A 33 -3.94 4.75 18.06
N ASN A 34 -4.47 4.06 19.06
CA ASN A 34 -4.69 2.61 19.07
C ASN A 34 -6.14 2.34 19.48
N PRO A 35 -6.94 1.62 18.68
CA PRO A 35 -8.35 1.33 19.01
C PRO A 35 -8.52 0.29 20.13
N GLY A 36 -7.43 -0.21 20.70
CA GLY A 36 -7.46 -1.18 21.80
C GLY A 36 -7.26 -2.63 21.37
N GLY A 37 -7.26 -3.53 22.37
CA GLY A 37 -7.03 -4.95 22.15
C GLY A 37 -5.63 -5.23 21.62
N GLN A 38 -5.53 -6.13 20.64
CA GLN A 38 -4.28 -6.51 19.99
C GLN A 38 -3.94 -5.64 18.76
N ASN A 39 -4.63 -4.51 18.57
CA ASN A 39 -4.35 -3.62 17.46
C ASN A 39 -3.04 -2.85 17.70
N MET A 40 -2.35 -2.55 16.61
CA MET A 40 -1.21 -1.63 16.61
C MET A 40 -1.68 -0.16 16.56
N THR A 41 -0.77 0.79 16.69
CA THR A 41 -1.08 2.19 16.45
C THR A 41 -1.36 2.44 14.95
N LEU A 42 -2.06 3.54 14.63
CA LEU A 42 -2.31 3.91 13.22
C LEU A 42 -1.00 4.11 12.46
N GLY A 43 0.01 4.74 13.07
CA GLY A 43 1.32 4.91 12.47
C GLY A 43 2.02 3.59 12.18
N ALA A 44 1.96 2.64 13.11
CA ALA A 44 2.51 1.29 12.90
C ALA A 44 1.75 0.54 11.78
N LEU A 45 0.43 0.70 11.68
CA LEU A 45 -0.36 0.15 10.59
C LEU A 45 0.05 0.73 9.23
N CYS A 46 0.27 2.05 9.15
CA CYS A 46 0.78 2.71 7.94
C CYS A 46 2.18 2.20 7.56
N ARG A 47 3.08 2.07 8.55
CA ARG A 47 4.42 1.53 8.33
C ARG A 47 4.38 0.09 7.80
N GLU A 48 3.57 -0.77 8.41
CA GLU A 48 3.37 -2.15 7.94
C GLU A 48 2.91 -2.17 6.47
N MET A 49 1.96 -1.31 6.09
CA MET A 49 1.52 -1.24 4.71
C MET A 49 2.62 -0.83 3.74
N GLY A 50 3.45 0.16 4.11
CA GLY A 50 4.60 0.55 3.30
C GLY A 50 5.65 -0.57 3.18
N GLU A 51 5.88 -1.34 4.25
CA GLU A 51 6.76 -2.51 4.21
C GLU A 51 6.22 -3.61 3.28
N ILE A 52 4.90 -3.82 3.28
CA ILE A 52 4.22 -4.73 2.36
C ILE A 52 4.35 -4.22 0.92
N GLU A 53 4.09 -2.94 0.67
CA GLU A 53 4.23 -2.34 -0.66
C GLU A 53 5.67 -2.46 -1.18
N TYR A 54 6.66 -2.20 -0.33
CA TYR A 54 8.07 -2.40 -0.67
C TYR A 54 8.34 -3.84 -1.13
N ALA A 55 7.81 -4.84 -0.40
CA ALA A 55 7.96 -6.25 -0.77
C ALA A 55 7.34 -6.56 -2.14
N TYR A 56 6.15 -6.02 -2.42
CA TYR A 56 5.53 -6.14 -3.76
C TYR A 56 6.37 -5.44 -4.83
N ALA A 57 6.80 -4.20 -4.61
CA ALA A 57 7.61 -3.45 -5.58
C ALA A 57 8.95 -4.14 -5.89
N GLN A 58 9.61 -4.71 -4.86
CA GLN A 58 10.84 -5.49 -5.08
C GLN A 58 10.56 -6.81 -5.80
N SER A 59 9.44 -7.47 -5.52
CA SER A 59 9.10 -8.73 -6.19
C SER A 59 8.92 -8.58 -7.70
N LEU A 60 8.49 -7.40 -8.18
CA LEU A 60 8.43 -7.09 -9.61
C LEU A 60 9.82 -7.03 -10.26
N LYS A 61 10.86 -6.70 -9.49
CA LYS A 61 12.25 -6.58 -9.98
C LYS A 61 13.02 -7.89 -9.88
N THR A 62 12.80 -8.64 -8.80
CA THR A 62 13.57 -9.83 -8.45
C THR A 62 12.87 -11.13 -8.81
N PHE A 63 11.58 -11.08 -9.12
CA PHE A 63 10.68 -12.24 -9.31
C PHE A 63 10.60 -13.16 -8.08
N THR A 64 10.91 -12.62 -6.89
CA THR A 64 10.80 -13.29 -5.60
C THR A 64 10.22 -12.33 -4.57
N THR A 65 9.26 -12.77 -3.76
CA THR A 65 8.69 -11.93 -2.70
C THR A 65 9.40 -12.18 -1.38
N GLU A 66 9.97 -11.13 -0.80
CA GLU A 66 10.66 -11.16 0.49
C GLU A 66 9.83 -10.41 1.54
N TRP A 67 9.15 -11.17 2.41
CA TRP A 67 8.26 -10.61 3.43
C TRP A 67 8.95 -10.14 4.70
N SER A 68 10.24 -10.44 4.85
CA SER A 68 11.02 -10.11 6.05
C SER A 68 11.48 -8.66 6.11
N TYR A 69 11.31 -7.89 5.02
CA TYR A 69 11.73 -6.49 4.98
C TYR A 69 11.08 -5.67 6.11
N ARG A 70 11.92 -4.89 6.78
CA ARG A 70 11.49 -3.88 7.76
C ARG A 70 12.24 -2.59 7.49
N ASN A 71 11.52 -1.49 7.42
CA ASN A 71 12.13 -0.17 7.29
C ASN A 71 12.84 0.19 8.61
N ALA A 72 14.12 0.52 8.55
CA ALA A 72 14.92 0.84 9.74
C ALA A 72 14.82 2.31 10.18
N GLU A 73 14.07 3.14 9.45
CA GLU A 73 13.96 4.57 9.75
C GLU A 73 13.24 4.80 11.08
N THR A 74 13.93 5.41 12.02
CA THR A 74 13.38 5.77 13.34
C THR A 74 12.38 6.92 13.20
N GLY A 75 11.22 6.80 13.81
CA GLY A 75 10.19 7.83 13.81
C GLY A 75 9.38 7.93 12.51
N LEU A 76 9.51 6.95 11.61
CA LEU A 76 8.70 6.89 10.40
C LEU A 76 7.19 6.78 10.73
N ASP A 77 6.85 5.97 11.72
CA ASP A 77 5.49 5.70 12.19
C ASP A 77 4.91 6.78 13.12
N THR A 78 5.68 7.87 13.34
CA THR A 78 5.25 9.01 14.17
C THR A 78 5.23 10.34 13.41
N SER A 79 5.46 10.31 12.10
CA SER A 79 5.45 11.50 11.25
C SER A 79 4.66 11.29 9.96
N VAL A 80 3.59 12.04 9.82
CA VAL A 80 2.74 12.03 8.61
C VAL A 80 3.55 12.45 7.37
N GLU A 81 4.41 13.46 7.51
CA GLU A 81 5.26 13.93 6.41
C GLU A 81 6.21 12.84 5.90
N ARG A 82 6.89 12.12 6.82
CA ARG A 82 7.79 11.03 6.45
C ARG A 82 7.06 9.85 5.82
N LEU A 83 5.90 9.49 6.36
CA LEU A 83 5.06 8.44 5.75
C LEU A 83 4.64 8.82 4.33
N LYS A 84 4.20 10.08 4.10
CA LYS A 84 3.85 10.57 2.76
C LYS A 84 5.02 10.47 1.79
N ALA A 85 6.18 10.99 2.17
CA ALA A 85 7.37 10.97 1.32
C ALA A 85 7.81 9.53 0.96
N TRP A 86 7.72 8.62 1.93
CA TRP A 86 8.04 7.22 1.70
C TRP A 86 7.05 6.56 0.75
N PHE A 87 5.75 6.74 0.95
CA PHE A 87 4.72 6.20 0.05
C PHE A 87 4.86 6.76 -1.37
N GLU A 88 5.09 8.07 -1.54
CA GLU A 88 5.34 8.66 -2.86
C GLU A 88 6.52 7.99 -3.58
N SER A 89 7.59 7.69 -2.85
CA SER A 89 8.75 6.98 -3.39
C SER A 89 8.42 5.55 -3.79
N LEU A 90 7.61 4.83 -2.99
CA LEU A 90 7.17 3.46 -3.27
C LEU A 90 6.24 3.42 -4.48
N ASP A 91 5.22 4.29 -4.49
CA ASP A 91 4.25 4.43 -5.59
C ASP A 91 4.96 4.68 -6.93
N GLY A 92 5.85 5.66 -6.95
CA GLY A 92 6.62 6.00 -8.15
C GLY A 92 7.54 4.86 -8.60
N GLY A 93 8.20 4.20 -7.67
CA GLY A 93 9.08 3.07 -7.96
C GLY A 93 8.33 1.85 -8.50
N MET A 94 7.16 1.54 -7.95
CA MET A 94 6.31 0.45 -8.42
C MET A 94 5.77 0.76 -9.82
N LYS A 95 5.26 1.97 -10.04
CA LYS A 95 4.74 2.42 -11.32
C LYS A 95 5.78 2.32 -12.43
N ALA A 96 6.96 2.88 -12.19
CA ALA A 96 8.06 2.84 -13.16
C ALA A 96 8.47 1.41 -13.52
N THR A 97 8.46 0.48 -12.54
CA THR A 97 8.77 -0.93 -12.79
C THR A 97 7.68 -1.60 -13.62
N ALA A 98 6.41 -1.36 -13.29
CA ALA A 98 5.28 -1.93 -14.03
C ALA A 98 5.18 -1.38 -15.46
N GLU A 99 5.49 -0.10 -15.67
CA GLU A 99 5.54 0.53 -16.99
C GLU A 99 6.63 -0.05 -17.90
N ALA A 100 7.74 -0.50 -17.33
CA ALA A 100 8.85 -1.09 -18.07
C ALA A 100 8.56 -2.52 -18.58
N PHE A 101 7.54 -3.21 -18.06
CA PHE A 101 7.17 -4.53 -18.52
C PHE A 101 6.53 -4.52 -19.91
N SER A 102 6.83 -5.55 -20.70
CA SER A 102 6.05 -5.94 -21.87
C SER A 102 4.83 -6.77 -21.47
N ASP A 103 3.92 -7.04 -22.41
CA ASP A 103 2.80 -7.95 -22.15
C ASP A 103 3.27 -9.39 -21.88
N GLU A 104 4.41 -9.80 -22.45
CA GLU A 104 5.03 -11.10 -22.16
C GLU A 104 5.59 -11.16 -20.74
N ASP A 105 6.14 -10.05 -20.24
CA ASP A 105 6.67 -9.97 -18.86
C ASP A 105 5.57 -10.12 -17.82
N LEU A 106 4.33 -9.70 -18.11
CA LEU A 106 3.18 -9.87 -17.20
C LEU A 106 2.85 -11.34 -16.90
N ALA A 107 3.22 -12.26 -17.80
CA ALA A 107 3.03 -13.70 -17.63
C ALA A 107 4.18 -14.38 -16.85
N LYS A 108 5.31 -13.70 -16.64
CA LYS A 108 6.41 -14.24 -15.82
C LYS A 108 5.94 -14.47 -14.39
N THR A 109 6.48 -15.52 -13.76
CA THR A 109 6.07 -15.91 -12.43
C THR A 109 6.95 -15.30 -11.34
N ILE A 110 6.31 -14.93 -10.24
CA ILE A 110 6.94 -14.46 -9.01
C ILE A 110 6.81 -15.57 -7.96
N ASP A 111 7.92 -15.98 -7.38
CA ASP A 111 7.96 -16.92 -6.24
C ASP A 111 7.55 -16.16 -4.96
N ARG A 112 6.60 -16.73 -4.22
CA ARG A 112 6.07 -16.18 -2.96
C ARG A 112 6.43 -17.00 -1.73
N GLY A 113 7.40 -17.93 -1.88
CA GLY A 113 7.81 -18.77 -0.76
C GLY A 113 6.87 -19.96 -0.52
N GLY A 114 6.69 -20.80 -1.55
CA GLY A 114 5.87 -22.00 -1.49
C GLY A 114 4.84 -22.13 -2.62
N TYR A 115 4.58 -21.06 -3.33
CA TYR A 115 3.80 -21.04 -4.56
C TYR A 115 4.23 -19.85 -5.42
N ALA A 116 3.93 -19.91 -6.71
CA ALA A 116 4.26 -18.85 -7.66
C ALA A 116 2.99 -18.35 -8.37
N MET A 117 2.99 -17.10 -8.77
CA MET A 117 1.90 -16.50 -9.55
C MET A 117 2.44 -15.55 -10.63
N PRO A 118 1.70 -15.33 -11.72
CA PRO A 118 2.08 -14.33 -12.72
C PRO A 118 2.22 -12.93 -12.15
N VAL A 119 3.07 -12.10 -12.78
CA VAL A 119 3.25 -10.68 -12.42
C VAL A 119 1.91 -9.95 -12.38
N GLU A 120 1.03 -10.14 -13.40
CA GLU A 120 -0.27 -9.47 -13.41
C GLU A 120 -1.15 -9.87 -12.21
N THR A 121 -1.11 -11.14 -11.80
CA THR A 121 -1.84 -11.61 -10.61
C THR A 121 -1.23 -11.04 -9.34
N GLN A 122 0.10 -10.90 -9.26
CA GLN A 122 0.78 -10.24 -8.14
C GLN A 122 0.30 -8.79 -7.97
N LEU A 123 0.13 -8.06 -9.06
CA LEU A 123 -0.40 -6.70 -9.04
C LEU A 123 -1.87 -6.66 -8.59
N ASP A 124 -2.71 -7.60 -9.04
CA ASP A 124 -4.11 -7.72 -8.60
C ASP A 124 -4.20 -8.03 -7.08
N VAL A 125 -3.30 -8.88 -6.56
CA VAL A 125 -3.23 -9.19 -5.12
C VAL A 125 -2.71 -7.98 -4.33
N TYR A 126 -1.82 -7.18 -4.89
CA TYR A 126 -1.38 -5.94 -4.27
C TYR A 126 -2.54 -4.93 -4.09
N VAL A 127 -3.42 -4.78 -5.08
CA VAL A 127 -4.65 -3.98 -4.93
C VAL A 127 -5.48 -4.47 -3.74
N GLN A 128 -5.65 -5.79 -3.61
CA GLN A 128 -6.38 -6.35 -2.47
C GLN A 128 -5.72 -6.03 -1.13
N ALA A 129 -4.39 -6.08 -1.05
CA ALA A 129 -3.65 -5.70 0.16
C ALA A 129 -3.91 -4.24 0.54
N ASN A 130 -3.90 -3.31 -0.43
CA ASN A 130 -4.25 -1.91 -0.21
C ASN A 130 -5.69 -1.74 0.29
N LEU A 131 -6.66 -2.41 -0.32
CA LEU A 131 -8.06 -2.32 0.09
C LEU A 131 -8.28 -2.87 1.51
N ILE A 132 -7.59 -3.94 1.89
CA ILE A 132 -7.61 -4.47 3.26
C ILE A 132 -7.03 -3.44 4.24
N PHE A 133 -5.91 -2.81 3.90
CA PHE A 133 -5.32 -1.74 4.71
C PHE A 133 -6.29 -0.58 4.88
N LEU A 134 -6.90 -0.08 3.80
CA LEU A 134 -7.87 1.00 3.83
C LEU A 134 -9.10 0.64 4.69
N GLY A 135 -9.58 -0.60 4.57
CA GLY A 135 -10.65 -1.11 5.43
C GLY A 135 -10.28 -1.11 6.92
N LYS A 136 -9.06 -1.54 7.27
CA LYS A 136 -8.55 -1.45 8.64
C LYS A 136 -8.44 0.02 9.09
N ALA A 137 -7.84 0.88 8.27
CA ALA A 137 -7.64 2.29 8.60
C ALA A 137 -8.96 3.03 8.81
N SER A 138 -10.04 2.67 8.10
CA SER A 138 -11.37 3.26 8.28
C SER A 138 -11.90 3.07 9.70
N ILE A 139 -11.60 1.92 10.33
CA ILE A 139 -11.98 1.65 11.72
C ILE A 139 -11.24 2.60 12.67
N TYR A 140 -9.93 2.85 12.43
CA TYR A 140 -9.16 3.81 13.23
C TYR A 140 -9.71 5.23 13.10
N LEU A 141 -10.02 5.69 11.88
CA LEU A 141 -10.59 7.01 11.65
C LEU A 141 -11.94 7.18 12.36
N LYS A 142 -12.83 6.20 12.23
CA LYS A 142 -14.14 6.20 12.90
C LYS A 142 -13.99 6.19 14.43
N ALA A 143 -13.06 5.43 14.97
CA ALA A 143 -12.82 5.36 16.42
C ALA A 143 -12.20 6.65 16.98
N MET A 144 -11.55 7.46 16.15
CA MET A 144 -11.06 8.80 16.50
C MET A 144 -12.09 9.94 16.23
N ASP A 145 -13.30 9.61 15.83
CA ASP A 145 -14.30 10.59 15.37
C ASP A 145 -13.78 11.46 14.19
N ARG A 146 -12.88 10.91 13.37
CA ARG A 146 -12.42 11.58 12.15
C ARG A 146 -13.37 11.25 11.00
N PRO A 147 -13.88 12.27 10.27
CA PRO A 147 -14.70 11.99 9.09
C PRO A 147 -13.84 11.29 8.03
N LEU A 148 -14.42 10.23 7.44
CA LEU A 148 -13.77 9.59 6.29
C LEU A 148 -13.72 10.57 5.11
N PRO A 149 -12.65 10.58 4.31
CA PRO A 149 -12.63 11.29 3.03
C PRO A 149 -13.84 10.88 2.17
N LYS A 150 -14.35 11.82 1.34
CA LYS A 150 -15.61 11.60 0.61
C LYS A 150 -15.62 10.36 -0.27
N ASP A 151 -14.53 10.13 -0.99
CA ASP A 151 -14.34 8.95 -1.83
C ASP A 151 -14.31 7.64 -1.02
N TRP A 152 -13.79 7.68 0.21
CA TRP A 152 -13.83 6.53 1.11
C TRP A 152 -15.26 6.16 1.52
N GLN A 153 -16.12 7.15 1.71
CA GLN A 153 -17.52 6.90 2.08
C GLN A 153 -18.27 6.14 0.97
N GLU A 154 -17.90 6.37 -0.27
CA GLU A 154 -18.50 5.70 -1.44
C GLU A 154 -18.02 4.25 -1.59
N TRP A 155 -16.80 3.93 -1.14
CA TRP A 155 -16.16 2.62 -1.37
C TRP A 155 -16.16 1.70 -0.15
N ILE A 156 -15.91 2.24 1.03
CA ILE A 156 -15.66 1.45 2.25
C ILE A 156 -16.36 2.03 3.49
N GLY A 157 -17.09 3.12 3.38
CA GLY A 157 -17.80 3.80 4.47
C GLY A 157 -19.05 3.08 4.92
#